data_6246ac2572d1278a308c51e5fc48eaff
#
_entry.id   6246ac2572d1278a308c51e5fc48eaff
#
_cell.length_a   1.000
_cell.length_b   1.000
_cell.length_c   1.000
_cell.angle_alpha   90.00
_cell.angle_beta   90.00
_cell.angle_gamma   90.00
#
_symmetry.space_group_name_H-M   'P 1'
#
loop_
_entity.id
_entity.type
_entity.pdbx_description
1 polymer ?
#
loop_
_entity_poly.entity_id
_entity_poly.type
_entity_poly.pdbx_seq_one_letter_code
_entity_poly.pdbx_strand_id
1 'polypeptide(L)'
;MYSVIDIESNGAPFRKESIIEIAVYRFDGHEITDQFISLVNPEGEISSFVQKLTGISSKMVLTAPKFHEIAKRVVEITKDSTLVGHNIDFDYRMLRQSFKRLGYDFNINTLDTIPLAKKLIPEEKSYSLSKLCKSIGIPLTEAHRASGDARATLDLFKLLMIKDKSNEIIQSQQEENHAKGYLNKIQLLTEDLPNERGILYFQNSDGKIIYSDVVEDLYKTAKKILESDSRKYKNIQEDSVMTSYELTGTDLIAKLMMKNKGISKTQPLPFGLFHRKNKFILEKIKKEQEEKPYLRFKSFTQGLKAINYIKSKPELKENLEEFTQKINLKKRNEIWTSSGRTLGEKSFLILENGKLTGFGFYDLYHQIQSLEKIKKLMLPVARFSQDLQNDLQLALLRNEFEVSPLPEK
;
A
#
# COMPACT_ATOMS: atom_id res chain seq x y z
N MET A 1 26.75 15.94 -7.87
CA MET A 1 26.59 15.95 -6.40
C MET A 1 25.31 15.26 -6.03
N TYR A 2 25.31 14.39 -5.01
CA TYR A 2 24.18 13.59 -4.57
C TYR A 2 23.98 13.76 -3.06
N SER A 3 22.76 13.65 -2.59
CA SER A 3 22.41 13.58 -1.17
C SER A 3 21.60 12.33 -0.94
N VAL A 4 22.23 11.30 -0.39
CA VAL A 4 21.59 10.01 -0.12
C VAL A 4 20.84 10.10 1.21
N ILE A 5 19.54 9.84 1.19
CA ILE A 5 18.66 10.05 2.34
C ILE A 5 17.89 8.78 2.71
N ASP A 6 17.58 8.69 3.98
CA ASP A 6 16.54 7.80 4.52
C ASP A 6 15.85 8.47 5.72
N ILE A 7 14.55 8.22 5.89
CA ILE A 7 13.72 8.85 6.92
C ILE A 7 12.86 7.80 7.62
N GLU A 8 12.85 7.85 8.95
CA GLU A 8 11.87 7.14 9.75
C GLU A 8 10.72 8.06 10.19
N SER A 9 9.50 7.56 10.15
CA SER A 9 8.29 8.30 10.55
C SER A 9 7.66 7.75 11.81
N ASN A 10 6.83 8.55 12.47
CA ASN A 10 6.14 8.16 13.71
C ASN A 10 4.99 7.15 13.50
N GLY A 11 4.66 6.78 12.24
CA GLY A 11 3.57 5.85 11.92
C GLY A 11 2.17 6.41 12.16
N ALA A 12 2.03 7.74 12.22
CA ALA A 12 0.73 8.39 12.25
C ALA A 12 0.01 8.23 10.89
N PRO A 13 -1.33 8.43 10.85
CA PRO A 13 -2.07 8.43 9.60
C PRO A 13 -1.50 9.41 8.58
N PHE A 14 -1.67 9.06 7.31
CA PHE A 14 -1.21 9.88 6.18
C PHE A 14 -1.54 11.37 6.33
N ARG A 15 -0.62 12.25 6.04
CA ARG A 15 -0.61 13.72 6.28
C ARG A 15 -0.47 14.16 7.75
N LYS A 16 -0.61 13.24 8.71
CA LYS A 16 -0.32 13.51 10.13
C LYS A 16 1.03 12.95 10.56
N GLU A 17 1.70 12.26 9.65
CA GLU A 17 3.03 11.70 9.87
C GLU A 17 4.03 12.83 10.18
N SER A 18 4.95 12.51 11.07
CA SER A 18 6.09 13.37 11.40
C SER A 18 7.37 12.55 11.36
N ILE A 19 8.46 13.20 11.00
CA ILE A 19 9.80 12.59 10.98
C ILE A 19 10.23 12.33 12.42
N ILE A 20 10.79 11.14 12.68
CA ILE A 20 11.38 10.78 13.98
C ILE A 20 12.88 10.54 13.90
N GLU A 21 13.41 10.21 12.72
CA GLU A 21 14.83 10.15 12.43
C GLU A 21 15.06 10.54 10.97
N ILE A 22 16.15 11.22 10.70
CA ILE A 22 16.60 11.58 9.36
C ILE A 22 18.09 11.32 9.25
N ALA A 23 18.52 10.72 8.15
CA ALA A 23 19.95 10.56 7.81
C ALA A 23 20.19 11.02 6.38
N VAL A 24 21.18 11.86 6.17
CA VAL A 24 21.60 12.34 4.86
C VAL A 24 23.09 12.25 4.75
N TYR A 25 23.59 11.62 3.68
CA TYR A 25 24.99 11.57 3.30
C TYR A 25 25.18 12.35 2.00
N ARG A 26 25.99 13.43 2.04
CA ARG A 26 26.35 14.19 0.84
C ARG A 26 27.54 13.50 0.18
N PHE A 27 27.37 13.18 -1.10
CA PHE A 27 28.32 12.38 -1.88
C PHE A 27 28.64 13.07 -3.21
N ASP A 28 29.92 13.21 -3.51
CA ASP A 28 30.37 13.91 -4.73
C ASP A 28 30.52 13.00 -5.95
N GLY A 29 30.36 11.70 -5.77
CA GLY A 29 30.60 10.65 -6.76
C GLY A 29 31.81 9.78 -6.41
N HIS A 30 32.66 10.24 -5.48
CA HIS A 30 33.87 9.54 -5.03
C HIS A 30 33.83 9.31 -3.52
N GLU A 31 33.62 10.37 -2.74
CA GLU A 31 33.62 10.30 -1.28
C GLU A 31 32.45 11.04 -0.63
N ILE A 32 32.24 10.75 0.65
CA ILE A 32 31.27 11.46 1.47
C ILE A 32 31.88 12.79 1.88
N THR A 33 31.33 13.89 1.40
CA THR A 33 31.80 15.24 1.69
C THR A 33 31.16 15.85 2.92
N ASP A 34 29.97 15.35 3.32
CA ASP A 34 29.23 15.83 4.48
C ASP A 34 28.20 14.78 4.92
N GLN A 35 27.80 14.82 6.20
CA GLN A 35 26.74 13.97 6.71
C GLN A 35 25.88 14.70 7.76
N PHE A 36 24.63 14.34 7.81
CA PHE A 36 23.70 14.82 8.82
C PHE A 36 22.80 13.66 9.26
N ILE A 37 22.85 13.33 10.54
CA ILE A 37 22.03 12.28 11.16
C ILE A 37 21.44 12.85 12.43
N SER A 38 20.12 12.77 12.59
CA SER A 38 19.44 13.30 13.76
C SER A 38 18.16 12.55 14.07
N LEU A 39 17.92 12.24 15.34
CA LEU A 39 16.57 12.03 15.83
C LEU A 39 15.80 13.35 15.70
N VAL A 40 14.49 13.27 15.51
CA VAL A 40 13.62 14.43 15.39
C VAL A 40 12.41 14.25 16.33
N ASN A 41 12.07 15.29 17.07
CA ASN A 41 10.86 15.28 17.88
C ASN A 41 9.63 15.46 16.97
N PRO A 42 8.76 14.44 16.85
CA PRO A 42 7.60 14.52 15.98
C PRO A 42 6.47 15.40 16.52
N GLU A 43 6.59 15.92 17.75
CA GLU A 43 5.53 16.64 18.49
C GLU A 43 4.21 15.85 18.58
N GLY A 44 4.31 14.53 18.53
CA GLY A 44 3.20 13.59 18.58
C GLY A 44 3.64 12.19 19.00
N GLU A 45 2.69 11.30 19.11
CA GLU A 45 2.94 9.91 19.52
C GLU A 45 3.65 9.12 18.41
N ILE A 46 4.53 8.21 18.80
CA ILE A 46 5.11 7.19 17.93
C ILE A 46 4.31 5.91 18.11
N SER A 47 3.80 5.33 17.03
CA SER A 47 3.03 4.10 17.10
C SER A 47 3.87 2.97 17.72
N SER A 48 3.22 2.08 18.49
CA SER A 48 3.91 0.95 19.12
C SER A 48 4.58 0.00 18.10
N PHE A 49 4.04 -0.07 16.91
CA PHE A 49 4.63 -0.82 15.81
C PHE A 49 5.96 -0.20 15.36
N VAL A 50 5.98 1.11 15.11
CA VAL A 50 7.20 1.82 14.70
C VAL A 50 8.27 1.74 15.78
N GLN A 51 7.90 1.92 17.06
CA GLN A 51 8.85 1.76 18.16
C GLN A 51 9.51 0.38 18.20
N LYS A 52 8.74 -0.69 17.91
CA LYS A 52 9.28 -2.06 17.83
C LYS A 52 10.14 -2.28 16.60
N LEU A 53 9.77 -1.68 15.47
CA LEU A 53 10.46 -1.83 14.20
C LEU A 53 11.80 -1.11 14.19
N THR A 54 11.81 0.16 14.60
CA THR A 54 12.98 1.06 14.51
C THR A 54 13.82 1.07 15.79
N GLY A 55 13.27 0.62 16.91
CA GLY A 55 13.86 0.77 18.24
C GLY A 55 13.81 2.21 18.77
N ILE A 56 13.19 3.16 18.06
CA ILE A 56 13.08 4.56 18.47
C ILE A 56 11.86 4.72 19.39
N SER A 57 12.10 4.96 20.66
CA SER A 57 11.04 5.18 21.63
C SER A 57 10.64 6.66 21.73
N SER A 58 9.42 6.93 22.19
CA SER A 58 8.95 8.30 22.46
C SER A 58 9.88 9.06 23.43
N LYS A 59 10.52 8.34 24.36
CA LYS A 59 11.48 8.94 25.30
C LYS A 59 12.75 9.44 24.60
N MET A 60 13.23 8.72 23.58
CA MET A 60 14.43 9.10 22.82
C MET A 60 14.23 10.38 22.01
N VAL A 61 13.04 10.58 21.45
CA VAL A 61 12.75 11.76 20.63
C VAL A 61 12.27 12.97 21.42
N LEU A 62 11.94 12.80 22.69
CA LEU A 62 11.39 13.89 23.50
C LEU A 62 12.34 15.09 23.62
N THR A 63 13.65 14.82 23.72
CA THR A 63 14.71 15.84 23.82
C THR A 63 15.39 16.12 22.48
N ALA A 64 14.98 15.43 21.40
CA ALA A 64 15.51 15.65 20.07
C ALA A 64 15.01 17.01 19.51
N PRO A 65 15.76 17.62 18.58
CA PRO A 65 15.31 18.86 17.93
C PRO A 65 14.02 18.62 17.14
N LYS A 66 13.18 19.63 17.08
CA LYS A 66 12.01 19.65 16.20
C LYS A 66 12.43 19.88 14.75
N PHE A 67 11.59 19.54 13.78
CA PHE A 67 11.96 19.65 12.37
C PHE A 67 12.36 21.09 11.97
N HIS A 68 11.69 22.12 12.49
CA HIS A 68 12.02 23.52 12.18
C HIS A 68 13.43 23.92 12.65
N GLU A 69 13.96 23.29 13.70
CA GLU A 69 15.30 23.55 14.21
C GLU A 69 16.39 22.95 13.32
N ILE A 70 16.09 21.87 12.60
CA ILE A 70 17.01 21.21 11.68
C ILE A 70 16.78 21.55 10.21
N ALA A 71 15.67 22.19 9.88
CA ALA A 71 15.26 22.48 8.49
C ALA A 71 16.34 23.20 7.69
N LYS A 72 17.02 24.19 8.29
CA LYS A 72 18.14 24.91 7.65
C LYS A 72 19.26 23.93 7.27
N ARG A 73 19.64 23.02 8.18
CA ARG A 73 20.71 22.04 7.93
C ARG A 73 20.33 21.06 6.82
N VAL A 74 19.05 20.65 6.77
CA VAL A 74 18.54 19.80 5.68
C VAL A 74 18.69 20.52 4.33
N VAL A 75 18.31 21.80 4.24
CA VAL A 75 18.48 22.58 3.02
C VAL A 75 19.95 22.69 2.63
N GLU A 76 20.85 22.99 3.58
CA GLU A 76 22.28 23.16 3.33
C GLU A 76 22.92 21.88 2.77
N ILE A 77 22.64 20.72 3.39
CA ILE A 77 23.25 19.45 2.97
C ILE A 77 22.70 18.93 1.63
N THR A 78 21.47 19.32 1.29
CA THR A 78 20.82 18.92 0.03
C THR A 78 20.98 19.94 -1.10
N LYS A 79 21.57 21.10 -0.81
CA LYS A 79 21.73 22.18 -1.78
C LYS A 79 22.56 21.73 -3.00
N ASP A 80 22.09 22.09 -4.20
CA ASP A 80 22.77 21.83 -5.47
C ASP A 80 23.14 20.33 -5.67
N SER A 81 22.27 19.43 -5.21
CA SER A 81 22.44 17.98 -5.34
C SER A 81 21.17 17.30 -5.86
N THR A 82 21.30 16.05 -6.29
CA THR A 82 20.16 15.14 -6.53
C THR A 82 19.91 14.33 -5.27
N LEU A 83 18.69 14.32 -4.78
CA LEU A 83 18.27 13.53 -3.63
C LEU A 83 18.11 12.06 -4.04
N VAL A 84 18.88 11.17 -3.43
CA VAL A 84 18.89 9.73 -3.76
C VAL A 84 18.33 8.95 -2.59
N GLY A 85 17.43 8.00 -2.86
CA GLY A 85 16.88 7.11 -1.84
C GLY A 85 16.52 5.75 -2.41
N HIS A 86 16.15 4.84 -1.53
CA HIS A 86 15.65 3.53 -1.91
C HIS A 86 14.13 3.49 -1.72
N ASN A 87 13.35 3.76 -2.78
CA ASN A 87 11.95 4.16 -2.76
C ASN A 87 11.79 5.61 -2.29
N ILE A 88 12.57 6.51 -2.91
CA ILE A 88 12.75 7.92 -2.54
C ILE A 88 11.43 8.71 -2.41
N ASP A 89 10.37 8.27 -3.07
CA ASP A 89 9.08 8.96 -3.05
C ASP A 89 8.52 9.16 -1.63
N PHE A 90 8.78 8.21 -0.72
CA PHE A 90 8.38 8.34 0.69
C PHE A 90 9.16 9.45 1.39
N ASP A 91 10.51 9.40 1.31
CA ASP A 91 11.40 10.35 1.99
C ASP A 91 11.19 11.77 1.49
N TYR A 92 11.11 11.92 0.16
CA TYR A 92 10.86 13.19 -0.49
C TYR A 92 9.51 13.78 -0.10
N ARG A 93 8.44 12.97 -0.04
CA ARG A 93 7.12 13.39 0.43
C ARG A 93 7.18 13.86 1.89
N MET A 94 7.86 13.12 2.76
CA MET A 94 8.02 13.48 4.17
C MET A 94 8.73 14.83 4.34
N LEU A 95 9.79 15.07 3.57
CA LEU A 95 10.48 16.36 3.56
C LEU A 95 9.55 17.48 3.07
N ARG A 96 8.91 17.30 1.92
CA ARG A 96 7.99 18.31 1.37
C ARG A 96 6.87 18.68 2.34
N GLN A 97 6.24 17.69 2.98
CA GLN A 97 5.21 17.93 3.98
C GLN A 97 5.74 18.68 5.19
N SER A 98 6.93 18.32 5.67
CA SER A 98 7.55 18.98 6.81
C SER A 98 7.90 20.43 6.51
N PHE A 99 8.47 20.72 5.32
CA PHE A 99 8.73 22.08 4.87
C PHE A 99 7.45 22.88 4.61
N LYS A 100 6.41 22.26 4.02
CA LYS A 100 5.11 22.91 3.78
C LYS A 100 4.42 23.36 5.09
N ARG A 101 4.58 22.57 6.16
CA ARG A 101 4.10 22.98 7.52
C ARG A 101 4.83 24.23 8.04
N LEU A 102 6.05 24.48 7.59
CA LEU A 102 6.84 25.68 7.90
C LEU A 102 6.59 26.83 6.92
N GLY A 103 5.72 26.63 5.92
CA GLY A 103 5.42 27.64 4.90
C GLY A 103 6.44 27.73 3.75
N TYR A 104 7.28 26.70 3.56
CA TYR A 104 8.30 26.65 2.51
C TYR A 104 8.02 25.54 1.51
N ASP A 105 8.32 25.79 0.24
CA ASP A 105 8.33 24.76 -0.80
C ASP A 105 9.72 24.15 -0.90
N PHE A 106 9.81 22.82 -0.72
CA PHE A 106 11.04 22.07 -0.87
C PHE A 106 11.01 21.33 -2.19
N ASN A 107 11.77 21.80 -3.17
CA ASN A 107 11.84 21.23 -4.51
C ASN A 107 13.29 20.86 -4.83
N ILE A 108 13.53 19.58 -5.09
CA ILE A 108 14.84 19.03 -5.43
C ILE A 108 14.64 17.88 -6.42
N ASN A 109 15.63 17.64 -7.30
CA ASN A 109 15.63 16.49 -8.18
C ASN A 109 15.82 15.21 -7.36
N THR A 110 15.08 14.16 -7.71
CA THR A 110 15.16 12.88 -7.01
C THR A 110 15.68 11.77 -7.91
N LEU A 111 16.28 10.73 -7.32
CA LEU A 111 16.75 9.53 -8.01
C LEU A 111 16.46 8.31 -7.13
N ASP A 112 15.71 7.34 -7.66
CA ASP A 112 15.36 6.12 -6.95
C ASP A 112 16.32 4.98 -7.33
N THR A 113 16.93 4.35 -6.33
CA THR A 113 17.84 3.22 -6.56
C THR A 113 17.13 1.94 -6.97
N ILE A 114 15.81 1.78 -6.74
CA ILE A 114 15.05 0.58 -7.14
C ILE A 114 14.98 0.42 -8.66
N PRO A 115 14.53 1.42 -9.45
CA PRO A 115 14.54 1.34 -10.91
C PRO A 115 15.94 1.16 -11.49
N LEU A 116 16.94 1.83 -10.91
CA LEU A 116 18.37 1.65 -11.30
C LEU A 116 18.82 0.22 -11.08
N ALA A 117 18.57 -0.34 -9.89
CA ALA A 117 18.95 -1.71 -9.57
C ALA A 117 18.27 -2.72 -10.50
N LYS A 118 17.00 -2.52 -10.85
CA LYS A 118 16.28 -3.38 -11.81
C LYS A 118 16.90 -3.36 -13.21
N LYS A 119 17.46 -2.22 -13.65
CA LYS A 119 18.14 -2.10 -14.95
C LYS A 119 19.56 -2.66 -14.92
N LEU A 120 20.31 -2.42 -13.84
CA LEU A 120 21.74 -2.70 -13.74
C LEU A 120 22.10 -4.06 -13.10
N ILE A 121 21.17 -4.63 -12.32
CA ILE A 121 21.29 -5.95 -11.68
C ILE A 121 19.95 -6.70 -11.78
N PRO A 122 19.50 -7.03 -13.00
CA PRO A 122 18.13 -7.56 -13.26
C PRO A 122 17.92 -8.99 -12.74
N GLU A 123 18.96 -9.73 -12.41
CA GLU A 123 18.94 -11.12 -11.92
C GLU A 123 18.49 -11.27 -10.47
N GLU A 124 18.34 -10.16 -9.73
CA GLU A 124 17.96 -10.20 -8.33
C GLU A 124 16.48 -10.55 -8.12
N LYS A 125 16.23 -11.43 -7.15
CA LYS A 125 14.87 -11.92 -6.85
C LYS A 125 14.01 -10.90 -6.11
N SER A 126 14.63 -9.96 -5.42
CA SER A 126 13.95 -8.94 -4.62
C SER A 126 14.76 -7.65 -4.59
N TYR A 127 14.06 -6.54 -4.76
CA TYR A 127 14.63 -5.19 -4.72
C TYR A 127 14.27 -4.43 -3.45
N SER A 128 13.85 -5.10 -2.36
CA SER A 128 13.79 -4.46 -1.04
C SER A 128 15.21 -4.30 -0.49
N LEU A 129 15.52 -3.16 0.15
CA LEU A 129 16.89 -2.80 0.56
C LEU A 129 17.59 -3.94 1.30
N SER A 130 16.98 -4.47 2.35
CA SER A 130 17.58 -5.54 3.17
C SER A 130 17.89 -6.82 2.40
N LYS A 131 16.97 -7.27 1.51
CA LYS A 131 17.17 -8.49 0.72
C LYS A 131 18.18 -8.27 -0.39
N LEU A 132 18.12 -7.10 -1.05
CA LEU A 132 19.05 -6.74 -2.11
C LEU A 132 20.47 -6.61 -1.56
N CYS A 133 20.68 -5.84 -0.50
CA CYS A 133 21.97 -5.68 0.15
C CYS A 133 22.57 -7.02 0.58
N LYS A 134 21.74 -7.89 1.19
CA LYS A 134 22.19 -9.25 1.57
C LYS A 134 22.63 -10.08 0.36
N SER A 135 21.91 -10.01 -0.76
CA SER A 135 22.22 -10.78 -1.97
C SER A 135 23.51 -10.34 -2.64
N ILE A 136 23.78 -9.02 -2.64
CA ILE A 136 24.96 -8.43 -3.31
C ILE A 136 26.13 -8.16 -2.37
N GLY A 137 26.03 -8.60 -1.08
CA GLY A 137 27.12 -8.51 -0.11
C GLY A 137 27.36 -7.13 0.50
N ILE A 138 26.37 -6.22 0.45
CA ILE A 138 26.44 -4.93 1.15
C ILE A 138 26.02 -5.13 2.61
N PRO A 139 26.87 -4.76 3.59
CA PRO A 139 26.53 -4.87 4.99
C PRO A 139 25.40 -3.90 5.34
N LEU A 140 24.35 -4.42 5.98
CA LEU A 140 23.26 -3.61 6.53
C LEU A 140 23.37 -3.69 8.06
N THR A 141 23.92 -2.65 8.65
CA THR A 141 23.99 -2.47 10.10
C THR A 141 22.81 -1.63 10.56
N GLU A 142 22.12 -2.06 11.62
CA GLU A 142 20.98 -1.32 12.17
C GLU A 142 19.82 -1.12 11.15
N ALA A 143 19.32 -2.23 10.59
CA ALA A 143 18.13 -2.19 9.74
C ALA A 143 16.96 -1.49 10.45
N HIS A 144 16.18 -0.71 9.71
CA HIS A 144 15.12 0.17 10.21
C HIS A 144 15.61 1.29 11.14
N ARG A 145 16.82 1.77 10.87
CA ARG A 145 17.35 3.02 11.40
C ARG A 145 17.82 3.85 10.22
N ALA A 146 17.38 5.09 10.15
CA ALA A 146 17.68 5.95 9.00
C ALA A 146 19.17 6.03 8.69
N SER A 147 20.04 6.03 9.69
CA SER A 147 21.51 6.02 9.49
C SER A 147 22.01 4.76 8.79
N GLY A 148 21.52 3.59 9.19
CA GLY A 148 21.91 2.30 8.61
C GLY A 148 21.38 2.12 7.18
N ASP A 149 20.11 2.45 6.97
CA ASP A 149 19.45 2.29 5.68
C ASP A 149 19.95 3.32 4.65
N ALA A 150 20.19 4.58 5.03
CA ALA A 150 20.85 5.58 4.17
C ALA A 150 22.28 5.18 3.81
N ARG A 151 23.04 4.60 4.75
CA ARG A 151 24.40 4.12 4.49
C ARG A 151 24.40 2.96 3.50
N ALA A 152 23.53 1.97 3.69
CA ALA A 152 23.39 0.84 2.78
C ALA A 152 22.91 1.30 1.39
N THR A 153 21.99 2.27 1.33
CA THR A 153 21.55 2.91 0.08
C THR A 153 22.69 3.62 -0.64
N LEU A 154 23.56 4.31 0.08
CA LEU A 154 24.75 4.94 -0.50
C LEU A 154 25.72 3.89 -1.09
N ASP A 155 25.99 2.80 -0.38
CA ASP A 155 26.89 1.76 -0.85
C ASP A 155 26.27 1.01 -2.05
N LEU A 156 24.95 0.79 -2.05
CA LEU A 156 24.22 0.31 -3.22
C LEU A 156 24.34 1.29 -4.40
N PHE A 157 24.16 2.58 -4.17
CA PHE A 157 24.22 3.59 -5.22
C PHE A 157 25.64 3.67 -5.84
N LYS A 158 26.69 3.57 -5.03
CA LYS A 158 28.08 3.47 -5.52
C LYS A 158 28.26 2.26 -6.44
N LEU A 159 27.74 1.10 -6.04
CA LEU A 159 27.80 -0.11 -6.86
C LEU A 159 27.06 0.08 -8.20
N LEU A 160 25.87 0.71 -8.17
CA LEU A 160 25.09 0.99 -9.38
C LEU A 160 25.84 1.97 -10.32
N MET A 161 26.48 3.00 -9.77
CA MET A 161 27.33 3.92 -10.56
C MET A 161 28.51 3.19 -11.23
N ILE A 162 29.16 2.26 -10.55
CA ILE A 162 30.25 1.45 -11.12
C ILE A 162 29.73 0.55 -12.26
N LYS A 163 28.50 0.03 -12.13
CA LYS A 163 27.89 -0.82 -13.16
C LYS A 163 27.37 -0.02 -14.36
N ASP A 164 26.96 1.22 -14.18
CA ASP A 164 26.56 2.15 -15.25
C ASP A 164 27.80 2.86 -15.85
N LYS A 165 28.63 2.09 -16.56
CA LYS A 165 29.93 2.55 -17.11
C LYS A 165 29.82 3.77 -18.02
N SER A 166 28.68 3.96 -18.70
CA SER A 166 28.45 5.10 -19.59
C SER A 166 27.79 6.29 -18.88
N ASN A 167 27.32 6.12 -17.65
CA ASN A 167 26.44 7.06 -16.93
C ASN A 167 25.11 7.39 -17.66
N GLU A 168 24.80 6.69 -18.75
CA GLU A 168 23.62 6.97 -19.56
C GLU A 168 22.31 6.63 -18.85
N ILE A 169 22.31 5.55 -18.06
CA ILE A 169 21.11 5.09 -17.35
C ILE A 169 20.75 6.05 -16.21
N ILE A 170 21.76 6.51 -15.48
CA ILE A 170 21.59 7.49 -14.39
C ILE A 170 21.17 8.85 -14.96
N GLN A 171 21.84 9.32 -16.03
CA GLN A 171 21.49 10.57 -16.69
C GLN A 171 20.11 10.53 -17.33
N SER A 172 19.75 9.45 -18.02
CA SER A 172 18.41 9.31 -18.60
C SER A 172 17.30 9.35 -17.55
N GLN A 173 17.51 8.77 -16.37
CA GLN A 173 16.53 8.89 -15.27
C GLN A 173 16.47 10.31 -14.70
N GLN A 174 17.59 11.03 -14.64
CA GLN A 174 17.58 12.43 -14.25
C GLN A 174 16.89 13.33 -15.28
N GLU A 175 17.08 13.07 -16.56
CA GLU A 175 16.45 13.81 -17.65
C GLU A 175 14.95 13.50 -17.81
N GLU A 176 14.53 12.25 -17.61
CA GLU A 176 13.12 11.85 -17.55
C GLU A 176 12.38 12.61 -16.43
N ASN A 177 13.02 12.88 -15.31
CA ASN A 177 12.50 13.74 -14.24
C ASN A 177 12.46 15.23 -14.62
N HIS A 178 13.11 15.64 -15.69
CA HIS A 178 13.15 17.04 -16.18
C HIS A 178 12.18 17.37 -17.32
N ALA A 179 11.47 16.43 -17.95
CA ALA A 179 10.46 16.68 -19.03
C ALA A 179 9.15 17.28 -18.47
N LYS A 180 9.14 18.57 -18.28
CA LYS A 180 8.68 19.34 -17.12
C LYS A 180 7.24 19.89 -17.06
N GLY A 181 6.39 19.67 -18.01
CA GLY A 181 5.01 20.23 -17.91
C GLY A 181 4.00 19.17 -17.48
N TYR A 182 4.09 17.98 -18.05
CA TYR A 182 3.21 16.84 -17.76
C TYR A 182 3.56 16.20 -16.41
N LEU A 183 4.86 16.13 -16.06
CA LEU A 183 5.34 15.64 -14.77
C LEU A 183 4.81 16.50 -13.60
N ASN A 184 4.65 17.81 -13.81
CA ASN A 184 4.09 18.68 -12.78
C ASN A 184 2.60 18.33 -12.49
N LYS A 185 1.81 17.99 -13.52
CA LYS A 185 0.42 17.52 -13.35
C LYS A 185 0.37 16.18 -12.63
N ILE A 186 1.22 15.22 -13.03
CA ILE A 186 1.32 13.91 -12.38
C ILE A 186 1.69 14.08 -10.90
N GLN A 187 2.69 14.90 -10.63
CA GLN A 187 3.12 15.18 -9.27
C GLN A 187 2.00 15.79 -8.42
N LEU A 188 1.32 16.81 -8.92
CA LEU A 188 0.18 17.45 -8.24
C LEU A 188 -0.96 16.47 -7.96
N LEU A 189 -1.23 15.57 -8.90
CA LEU A 189 -2.30 14.58 -8.74
C LEU A 189 -1.91 13.38 -7.86
N THR A 190 -0.62 13.17 -7.58
CA THR A 190 -0.16 12.00 -6.82
C THR A 190 0.48 12.32 -5.48
N GLU A 191 0.95 13.55 -5.27
CA GLU A 191 1.73 13.91 -4.06
C GLU A 191 1.00 13.66 -2.74
N ASP A 192 -0.32 13.72 -2.77
CA ASP A 192 -1.16 13.54 -1.59
C ASP A 192 -1.67 12.09 -1.42
N LEU A 193 -1.27 11.16 -2.28
CA LEU A 193 -1.71 9.76 -2.24
C LEU A 193 -0.72 8.89 -1.45
N PRO A 194 -1.21 8.11 -0.46
CA PRO A 194 -0.35 7.19 0.29
C PRO A 194 -0.04 5.91 -0.50
N ASN A 195 1.03 5.21 -0.11
CA ASN A 195 1.37 3.87 -0.60
C ASN A 195 0.57 2.78 0.15
N GLU A 196 -0.72 2.97 0.27
CA GLU A 196 -1.61 2.10 1.02
C GLU A 196 -2.78 1.65 0.17
N ARG A 197 -3.45 0.58 0.65
CA ARG A 197 -4.66 0.04 0.02
C ARG A 197 -5.85 0.95 0.27
N GLY A 198 -6.62 1.21 -0.80
CA GLY A 198 -7.80 2.02 -0.68
C GLY A 198 -8.64 2.09 -1.96
N ILE A 199 -9.59 3.02 -1.95
CA ILE A 199 -10.35 3.41 -3.12
C ILE A 199 -9.72 4.69 -3.66
N LEU A 200 -9.30 4.64 -4.92
CA LEU A 200 -8.74 5.79 -5.64
C LEU A 200 -9.83 6.44 -6.47
N TYR A 201 -9.90 7.75 -6.42
CA TYR A 201 -10.81 8.57 -7.23
C TYR A 201 -10.04 9.58 -8.04
N PHE A 202 -10.41 9.73 -9.32
CA PHE A 202 -10.02 10.86 -10.16
C PHE A 202 -11.25 11.72 -10.42
N GLN A 203 -11.10 13.03 -10.33
CA GLN A 203 -12.19 13.99 -10.48
C GLN A 203 -11.83 15.06 -11.52
N ASN A 204 -12.85 15.51 -12.26
CA ASN A 204 -12.71 16.60 -13.21
C ASN A 204 -12.86 17.98 -12.53
N SER A 205 -12.80 19.05 -13.31
CA SER A 205 -12.97 20.45 -12.86
C SER A 205 -14.30 20.72 -12.13
N ASP A 206 -15.34 19.96 -12.44
CA ASP A 206 -16.66 20.11 -11.83
C ASP A 206 -16.78 19.28 -10.52
N GLY A 207 -15.69 18.63 -10.07
CA GLY A 207 -15.68 17.74 -8.91
C GLY A 207 -16.35 16.39 -9.15
N LYS A 208 -16.71 16.07 -10.40
CA LYS A 208 -17.34 14.79 -10.75
C LYS A 208 -16.28 13.69 -10.81
N ILE A 209 -16.58 12.55 -10.17
CA ILE A 209 -15.74 11.36 -10.23
C ILE A 209 -15.80 10.78 -11.65
N ILE A 210 -14.68 10.82 -12.38
CA ILE A 210 -14.51 10.26 -13.72
C ILE A 210 -13.91 8.87 -13.70
N TYR A 211 -13.22 8.50 -12.61
CA TYR A 211 -12.68 7.17 -12.38
C TYR A 211 -12.68 6.83 -10.90
N SER A 212 -12.99 5.58 -10.59
CA SER A 212 -12.82 5.01 -9.24
C SER A 212 -12.46 3.53 -9.34
N ASP A 213 -11.53 3.08 -8.49
CA ASP A 213 -11.16 1.66 -8.40
C ASP A 213 -10.60 1.34 -7.00
N VAL A 214 -10.71 0.05 -6.62
CA VAL A 214 -10.06 -0.50 -5.43
C VAL A 214 -8.64 -0.90 -5.81
N VAL A 215 -7.66 -0.36 -5.12
CA VAL A 215 -6.24 -0.53 -5.45
C VAL A 215 -5.43 -0.93 -4.22
N GLU A 216 -4.37 -1.71 -4.45
CA GLU A 216 -3.46 -2.15 -3.37
C GLU A 216 -2.50 -1.04 -2.91
N ASP A 217 -2.20 -0.11 -3.81
CA ASP A 217 -1.29 1.01 -3.57
C ASP A 217 -1.84 2.20 -4.35
N LEU A 218 -2.33 3.19 -3.63
CA LEU A 218 -2.98 4.38 -4.19
C LEU A 218 -2.02 5.20 -5.05
N TYR A 219 -0.84 5.50 -4.52
CA TYR A 219 0.18 6.29 -5.21
C TYR A 219 0.67 5.60 -6.48
N LYS A 220 1.15 4.35 -6.35
CA LYS A 220 1.68 3.60 -7.51
C LYS A 220 0.64 3.38 -8.60
N THR A 221 -0.61 3.13 -8.20
CA THR A 221 -1.68 2.93 -9.19
C THR A 221 -2.04 4.22 -9.89
N ALA A 222 -2.16 5.34 -9.16
CA ALA A 222 -2.44 6.65 -9.76
C ALA A 222 -1.32 7.05 -10.73
N LYS A 223 -0.05 6.93 -10.31
CA LYS A 223 1.12 7.20 -11.15
C LYS A 223 1.10 6.32 -12.42
N LYS A 224 0.87 5.01 -12.27
CA LYS A 224 0.77 4.10 -13.42
C LYS A 224 -0.36 4.47 -14.38
N ILE A 225 -1.51 4.91 -13.90
CA ILE A 225 -2.64 5.36 -14.74
C ILE A 225 -2.23 6.62 -15.51
N LEU A 226 -1.63 7.58 -14.83
CA LEU A 226 -1.22 8.87 -15.39
C LEU A 226 -0.06 8.73 -16.39
N GLU A 227 0.87 7.81 -16.18
CA GLU A 227 2.04 7.55 -17.05
C GLU A 227 1.76 6.52 -18.17
N SER A 228 0.57 5.95 -18.22
CA SER A 228 0.26 4.86 -19.16
C SER A 228 -0.04 5.35 -20.56
N ASP A 229 0.56 4.74 -21.57
CA ASP A 229 0.25 4.96 -22.99
C ASP A 229 -1.09 4.32 -23.43
N SER A 230 -1.79 3.65 -22.53
CA SER A 230 -3.04 2.95 -22.84
C SER A 230 -4.18 3.92 -23.13
N ARG A 231 -4.83 3.75 -24.28
CA ARG A 231 -6.03 4.53 -24.66
C ARG A 231 -7.14 4.49 -23.61
N LYS A 232 -7.18 3.45 -22.79
CA LYS A 232 -8.15 3.29 -21.68
C LYS A 232 -8.06 4.43 -20.66
N TYR A 233 -6.88 4.97 -20.43
CA TYR A 233 -6.63 5.98 -19.41
C TYR A 233 -6.54 7.41 -19.96
N LYS A 234 -6.63 7.57 -21.30
CA LYS A 234 -6.44 8.87 -21.94
C LYS A 234 -7.41 9.95 -21.41
N ASN A 235 -8.69 9.63 -21.31
CA ASN A 235 -9.68 10.58 -20.75
C ASN A 235 -9.38 10.93 -19.28
N ILE A 236 -8.87 9.95 -18.48
CA ILE A 236 -8.49 10.21 -17.09
C ILE A 236 -7.29 11.17 -17.04
N GLN A 237 -6.31 10.95 -17.91
CA GLN A 237 -5.10 11.79 -18.01
C GLN A 237 -5.42 13.22 -18.45
N GLU A 238 -6.36 13.39 -19.39
CA GLU A 238 -6.76 14.68 -19.92
C GLU A 238 -7.66 15.46 -18.97
N ASP A 239 -8.72 14.80 -18.45
CA ASP A 239 -9.82 15.47 -17.73
C ASP A 239 -9.60 15.58 -16.21
N SER A 240 -8.69 14.77 -15.61
CA SER A 240 -8.51 14.84 -14.17
C SER A 240 -7.75 16.08 -13.74
N VAL A 241 -8.29 16.75 -12.74
CA VAL A 241 -7.66 17.92 -12.09
C VAL A 241 -7.41 17.68 -10.59
N MET A 242 -8.05 16.66 -10.02
CA MET A 242 -7.91 16.31 -8.60
C MET A 242 -7.99 14.79 -8.40
N THR A 243 -7.24 14.31 -7.42
CA THR A 243 -7.35 12.95 -6.89
C THR A 243 -7.81 12.99 -5.45
N SER A 244 -8.57 11.99 -5.06
CA SER A 244 -8.91 11.74 -3.66
C SER A 244 -8.92 10.23 -3.40
N TYR A 245 -8.95 9.85 -2.12
CA TYR A 245 -8.90 8.45 -1.75
C TYR A 245 -9.61 8.16 -0.43
N GLU A 246 -9.90 6.89 -0.21
CA GLU A 246 -10.37 6.36 1.08
C GLU A 246 -9.58 5.11 1.41
N LEU A 247 -8.95 5.07 2.58
CA LEU A 247 -8.28 3.88 3.08
C LEU A 247 -9.32 2.83 3.50
N THR A 248 -9.02 1.56 3.28
CA THR A 248 -10.02 0.49 3.46
C THR A 248 -9.51 -0.75 4.20
N GLY A 249 -8.22 -0.92 4.32
CA GLY A 249 -7.58 -2.10 4.92
C GLY A 249 -7.68 -3.34 4.03
N THR A 250 -8.89 -3.76 3.62
CA THR A 250 -9.11 -4.96 2.81
C THR A 250 -9.91 -4.69 1.53
N ASP A 251 -9.75 -5.55 0.50
CA ASP A 251 -10.50 -5.45 -0.75
C ASP A 251 -12.02 -5.62 -0.55
N LEU A 252 -12.41 -6.48 0.37
CA LEU A 252 -13.82 -6.74 0.62
C LEU A 252 -14.49 -5.52 1.27
N ILE A 253 -13.84 -4.89 2.25
CA ILE A 253 -14.32 -3.64 2.85
C ILE A 253 -14.40 -2.53 1.79
N ALA A 254 -13.38 -2.39 0.94
CA ALA A 254 -13.39 -1.42 -0.15
C ALA A 254 -14.59 -1.59 -1.10
N LYS A 255 -14.87 -2.82 -1.50
CA LYS A 255 -16.04 -3.15 -2.35
C LYS A 255 -17.37 -2.80 -1.65
N LEU A 256 -17.48 -3.06 -0.35
CA LEU A 256 -18.65 -2.70 0.44
C LEU A 256 -18.87 -1.18 0.50
N MET A 257 -17.79 -0.43 0.73
CA MET A 257 -17.83 1.05 0.74
C MET A 257 -18.24 1.60 -0.62
N MET A 258 -17.66 1.11 -1.72
CA MET A 258 -18.05 1.52 -3.08
C MET A 258 -19.51 1.19 -3.39
N LYS A 259 -19.98 0.03 -2.93
CA LYS A 259 -21.36 -0.41 -3.13
C LYS A 259 -22.35 0.46 -2.37
N ASN A 260 -22.05 0.82 -1.13
CA ASN A 260 -22.88 1.73 -0.33
C ASN A 260 -22.99 3.12 -0.94
N LYS A 261 -21.93 3.59 -1.63
CA LYS A 261 -21.91 4.86 -2.35
C LYS A 261 -22.59 4.83 -3.72
N GLY A 262 -23.07 3.66 -4.17
CA GLY A 262 -23.65 3.50 -5.50
C GLY A 262 -22.66 3.60 -6.66
N ILE A 263 -21.35 3.59 -6.38
CA ILE A 263 -20.29 3.75 -7.38
C ILE A 263 -19.88 2.39 -7.97
N SER A 264 -20.17 1.29 -7.28
CA SER A 264 -19.79 -0.06 -7.71
C SER A 264 -20.58 -0.48 -8.95
N LYS A 265 -19.88 -0.73 -10.05
CA LYS A 265 -20.47 -1.40 -11.22
C LYS A 265 -20.48 -2.90 -10.98
N THR A 266 -21.64 -3.53 -11.09
CA THR A 266 -21.77 -4.99 -11.10
C THR A 266 -20.97 -5.53 -12.28
N GLN A 267 -19.94 -6.32 -12.00
CA GLN A 267 -19.14 -6.93 -13.06
C GLN A 267 -19.59 -8.37 -13.24
N PRO A 268 -19.77 -8.85 -14.49
CA PRO A 268 -20.13 -10.23 -14.72
C PRO A 268 -19.04 -11.18 -14.18
N LEU A 269 -19.48 -12.30 -13.59
CA LEU A 269 -18.63 -13.38 -13.10
C LEU A 269 -18.81 -14.61 -13.99
N PRO A 270 -18.20 -14.59 -15.21
CA PRO A 270 -18.49 -15.59 -16.24
C PRO A 270 -17.82 -16.95 -16.03
N PHE A 271 -16.89 -17.07 -15.08
CA PHE A 271 -16.20 -18.33 -14.80
C PHE A 271 -16.69 -18.94 -13.49
N GLY A 272 -16.95 -20.25 -13.49
CA GLY A 272 -17.40 -21.01 -12.32
C GLY A 272 -16.40 -22.09 -11.92
N LEU A 273 -16.27 -22.29 -10.61
CA LEU A 273 -15.56 -23.41 -10.03
C LEU A 273 -16.54 -24.59 -9.80
N PHE A 274 -16.26 -25.72 -10.39
CA PHE A 274 -17.02 -26.95 -10.29
C PHE A 274 -16.15 -28.07 -9.72
N HIS A 275 -16.78 -29.13 -9.20
CA HIS A 275 -16.05 -30.31 -8.76
C HIS A 275 -16.64 -31.53 -9.49
N ARG A 276 -15.81 -32.17 -10.32
CA ARG A 276 -16.19 -33.35 -11.10
C ARG A 276 -15.05 -34.36 -11.12
N LYS A 277 -15.37 -35.65 -11.05
CA LYS A 277 -14.37 -36.76 -11.04
C LYS A 277 -13.23 -36.49 -10.04
N ASN A 278 -13.56 -36.11 -8.82
CA ASN A 278 -12.62 -35.77 -7.73
C ASN A 278 -11.62 -34.66 -8.07
N LYS A 279 -11.97 -33.73 -8.97
CA LYS A 279 -11.11 -32.61 -9.32
C LYS A 279 -11.88 -31.30 -9.41
N PHE A 280 -11.26 -30.22 -8.96
CA PHE A 280 -11.76 -28.88 -9.17
C PHE A 280 -11.47 -28.42 -10.60
N ILE A 281 -12.50 -27.99 -11.29
CA ILE A 281 -12.48 -27.58 -12.70
C ILE A 281 -13.01 -26.15 -12.81
N LEU A 282 -12.34 -25.33 -13.61
CA LEU A 282 -12.74 -23.96 -13.89
C LEU A 282 -13.26 -23.87 -15.32
N GLU A 283 -14.52 -23.49 -15.47
CA GLU A 283 -15.18 -23.40 -16.77
C GLU A 283 -15.97 -22.10 -16.90
N LYS A 284 -16.22 -21.69 -18.13
CA LYS A 284 -17.14 -20.59 -18.41
C LYS A 284 -18.58 -21.07 -18.16
N ILE A 285 -19.32 -20.31 -17.35
CA ILE A 285 -20.72 -20.63 -17.01
C ILE A 285 -21.58 -20.48 -18.25
N LYS A 286 -22.31 -21.52 -18.63
CA LYS A 286 -23.27 -21.51 -19.74
C LYS A 286 -24.66 -21.14 -19.21
N LYS A 287 -25.49 -20.47 -20.05
CA LYS A 287 -26.85 -20.04 -19.66
C LYS A 287 -27.79 -21.20 -19.31
N GLU A 288 -27.60 -22.34 -19.97
CA GLU A 288 -28.45 -23.54 -19.82
C GLU A 288 -27.88 -24.59 -18.86
N GLN A 289 -26.88 -24.20 -18.06
CA GLN A 289 -26.21 -25.12 -17.16
C GLN A 289 -27.01 -25.30 -15.87
N GLU A 290 -27.51 -26.52 -15.58
CA GLU A 290 -28.24 -26.85 -14.35
C GLU A 290 -27.35 -26.85 -13.11
N GLU A 291 -26.08 -27.29 -13.27
CA GLU A 291 -25.12 -27.38 -12.18
C GLU A 291 -24.65 -25.98 -11.74
N LYS A 292 -24.82 -25.65 -10.47
CA LYS A 292 -24.38 -24.37 -9.89
C LYS A 292 -22.92 -24.48 -9.47
N PRO A 293 -22.08 -23.47 -9.86
CA PRO A 293 -20.70 -23.43 -9.41
C PRO A 293 -20.63 -23.15 -7.90
N TYR A 294 -19.60 -23.68 -7.25
CA TYR A 294 -19.27 -23.39 -5.85
C TYR A 294 -18.84 -21.95 -5.65
N LEU A 295 -18.02 -21.42 -6.59
CA LEU A 295 -17.51 -20.07 -6.60
C LEU A 295 -17.53 -19.51 -8.03
N ARG A 296 -17.59 -18.17 -8.14
CA ARG A 296 -17.59 -17.46 -9.43
C ARG A 296 -16.43 -16.46 -9.51
N PHE A 297 -15.94 -16.19 -10.72
CA PHE A 297 -14.78 -15.33 -10.97
C PHE A 297 -14.99 -14.42 -12.19
N LYS A 298 -14.38 -13.24 -12.13
CA LYS A 298 -14.35 -12.25 -13.23
C LYS A 298 -13.50 -12.72 -14.41
N SER A 299 -12.41 -13.43 -14.13
CA SER A 299 -11.46 -13.93 -15.13
C SER A 299 -11.01 -15.36 -14.85
N PHE A 300 -10.55 -16.03 -15.89
CA PHE A 300 -9.97 -17.37 -15.78
C PHE A 300 -8.74 -17.38 -14.86
N THR A 301 -7.88 -16.36 -14.96
CA THR A 301 -6.68 -16.21 -14.12
C THR A 301 -7.03 -16.12 -12.63
N GLN A 302 -8.10 -15.39 -12.28
CA GLN A 302 -8.56 -15.29 -10.89
C GLN A 302 -9.04 -16.65 -10.35
N GLY A 303 -9.76 -17.40 -11.17
CA GLY A 303 -10.18 -18.77 -10.82
C GLY A 303 -9.02 -19.75 -10.70
N LEU A 304 -7.99 -19.65 -11.56
CA LEU A 304 -6.78 -20.45 -11.44
C LEU A 304 -6.03 -20.18 -10.14
N LYS A 305 -5.94 -18.92 -9.70
CA LYS A 305 -5.35 -18.58 -8.39
C LYS A 305 -6.10 -19.26 -7.24
N ALA A 306 -7.44 -19.32 -7.31
CA ALA A 306 -8.25 -20.03 -6.30
C ALA A 306 -8.01 -21.55 -6.35
N ILE A 307 -7.95 -22.16 -7.53
CA ILE A 307 -7.63 -23.59 -7.67
C ILE A 307 -6.22 -23.90 -7.13
N ASN A 308 -5.22 -23.08 -7.45
CA ASN A 308 -3.87 -23.27 -6.95
C ASN A 308 -3.81 -23.14 -5.43
N TYR A 309 -4.58 -22.23 -4.85
CA TYR A 309 -4.71 -22.14 -3.40
C TYR A 309 -5.34 -23.42 -2.80
N ILE A 310 -6.43 -23.93 -3.36
CA ILE A 310 -7.06 -25.18 -2.94
C ILE A 310 -6.06 -26.35 -3.04
N LYS A 311 -5.33 -26.44 -4.16
CA LYS A 311 -4.32 -27.48 -4.36
C LYS A 311 -3.15 -27.42 -3.39
N SER A 312 -2.81 -26.23 -2.88
CA SER A 312 -1.75 -26.05 -1.88
C SER A 312 -2.16 -26.45 -0.46
N LYS A 313 -3.45 -26.78 -0.25
CA LYS A 313 -4.03 -27.17 1.03
C LYS A 313 -4.55 -28.61 0.92
N PRO A 314 -3.81 -29.63 1.43
CA PRO A 314 -4.19 -31.05 1.30
C PRO A 314 -5.61 -31.33 1.76
N GLU A 315 -6.02 -30.73 2.88
CA GLU A 315 -7.35 -30.85 3.47
C GLU A 315 -8.48 -30.40 2.53
N LEU A 316 -8.25 -29.35 1.75
CA LEU A 316 -9.24 -28.82 0.80
C LEU A 316 -9.20 -29.51 -0.56
N LYS A 317 -8.03 -30.04 -0.94
CA LYS A 317 -7.83 -30.68 -2.24
C LYS A 317 -8.50 -32.07 -2.29
N GLU A 318 -8.42 -32.83 -1.21
CA GLU A 318 -8.82 -34.25 -1.15
C GLU A 318 -10.22 -34.42 -0.57
N ASN A 319 -10.73 -33.44 0.16
CA ASN A 319 -12.02 -33.51 0.85
C ASN A 319 -12.97 -32.39 0.39
N LEU A 320 -13.92 -32.74 -0.49
CA LEU A 320 -14.96 -31.81 -0.97
C LEU A 320 -15.85 -31.33 0.16
N GLU A 321 -16.07 -32.16 1.18
CA GLU A 321 -16.93 -31.81 2.31
C GLU A 321 -16.29 -30.71 3.16
N GLU A 322 -15.00 -30.81 3.47
CA GLU A 322 -14.26 -29.75 4.13
C GLU A 322 -14.22 -28.46 3.33
N PHE A 323 -14.01 -28.56 2.02
CA PHE A 323 -14.08 -27.39 1.14
C PHE A 323 -15.46 -26.71 1.22
N THR A 324 -16.53 -27.50 1.11
CA THR A 324 -17.89 -26.94 1.16
C THR A 324 -18.25 -26.38 2.52
N GLN A 325 -17.85 -27.04 3.62
CA GLN A 325 -18.03 -26.51 4.98
C GLN A 325 -17.29 -25.19 5.17
N LYS A 326 -16.04 -25.11 4.68
CA LYS A 326 -15.23 -23.90 4.80
C LYS A 326 -15.89 -22.67 4.17
N ILE A 327 -16.44 -22.81 2.96
CA ILE A 327 -17.08 -21.69 2.23
C ILE A 327 -18.58 -21.53 2.54
N ASN A 328 -19.15 -22.40 3.38
CA ASN A 328 -20.56 -22.34 3.73
C ASN A 328 -20.86 -21.16 4.67
N LEU A 329 -21.75 -20.29 4.24
CA LEU A 329 -22.19 -19.13 5.03
C LEU A 329 -23.46 -19.41 5.86
N LYS A 330 -24.20 -20.48 5.55
CA LYS A 330 -25.48 -20.76 6.22
C LYS A 330 -25.31 -20.89 7.73
N LYS A 331 -26.19 -20.25 8.48
CA LYS A 331 -26.25 -20.28 9.95
C LYS A 331 -25.02 -19.69 10.66
N ARG A 332 -24.08 -19.02 9.97
CA ARG A 332 -22.98 -18.36 10.64
C ARG A 332 -23.44 -17.12 11.39
N ASN A 333 -23.11 -17.06 12.68
CA ASN A 333 -23.28 -15.91 13.55
C ASN A 333 -21.91 -15.52 14.07
N GLU A 334 -21.23 -14.65 13.33
CA GLU A 334 -19.80 -14.41 13.47
C GLU A 334 -19.43 -12.95 13.28
N ILE A 335 -18.35 -12.56 13.94
CA ILE A 335 -17.62 -11.34 13.64
C ILE A 335 -16.30 -11.74 12.95
N TRP A 336 -16.04 -11.14 11.82
CA TRP A 336 -14.81 -11.33 11.07
C TRP A 336 -13.98 -10.07 11.19
N THR A 337 -12.71 -10.20 11.57
CA THR A 337 -11.81 -9.05 11.76
C THR A 337 -10.58 -9.18 10.90
N SER A 338 -10.05 -8.05 10.42
CA SER A 338 -8.82 -7.96 9.63
C SER A 338 -8.16 -6.60 9.85
N SER A 339 -7.10 -6.31 9.10
CA SER A 339 -6.44 -5.00 9.14
C SER A 339 -7.42 -3.85 8.85
N GLY A 340 -7.29 -2.75 9.57
CA GLY A 340 -8.05 -1.52 9.36
C GLY A 340 -7.39 -0.60 8.32
N ARG A 341 -7.80 0.66 8.33
CA ARG A 341 -7.31 1.71 7.41
C ARG A 341 -5.93 2.21 7.80
N THR A 342 -5.62 2.14 9.09
CA THR A 342 -4.37 2.62 9.68
C THR A 342 -3.83 1.61 10.68
N LEU A 343 -2.56 1.75 11.04
CA LEU A 343 -1.94 0.97 12.10
C LEU A 343 -2.69 1.18 13.42
N GLY A 344 -3.01 0.07 14.12
CA GLY A 344 -3.78 0.10 15.36
C GLY A 344 -5.29 0.09 15.17
N GLU A 345 -5.79 0.13 13.94
CA GLU A 345 -7.20 -0.05 13.62
C GLU A 345 -7.46 -1.46 13.05
N LYS A 346 -8.60 -2.05 13.38
CA LYS A 346 -9.14 -3.26 12.73
C LYS A 346 -10.41 -2.93 11.95
N SER A 347 -10.57 -3.59 10.81
CA SER A 347 -11.85 -3.67 10.10
C SER A 347 -12.66 -4.85 10.62
N PHE A 348 -13.98 -4.76 10.57
CA PHE A 348 -14.85 -5.86 10.95
C PHE A 348 -16.03 -6.04 9.99
N LEU A 349 -16.52 -7.27 9.93
CA LEU A 349 -17.78 -7.67 9.28
C LEU A 349 -18.64 -8.40 10.31
N ILE A 350 -19.94 -8.17 10.31
CA ILE A 350 -20.89 -8.91 11.16
C ILE A 350 -21.78 -9.76 10.28
N LEU A 351 -21.76 -11.06 10.52
CA LEU A 351 -22.66 -12.02 9.90
C LEU A 351 -23.69 -12.50 10.93
N GLU A 352 -24.96 -12.42 10.58
CA GLU A 352 -26.08 -12.96 11.38
C GLU A 352 -26.91 -13.89 10.47
N ASN A 353 -27.10 -15.12 10.93
CA ASN A 353 -27.78 -16.17 10.15
C ASN A 353 -27.23 -16.34 8.71
N GLY A 354 -25.92 -16.20 8.55
CA GLY A 354 -25.23 -16.36 7.27
C GLY A 354 -25.36 -15.18 6.31
N LYS A 355 -25.94 -14.07 6.75
CA LYS A 355 -26.04 -12.83 5.97
C LYS A 355 -25.16 -11.77 6.59
N LEU A 356 -24.45 -11.03 5.75
CA LEU A 356 -23.71 -9.85 6.18
C LEU A 356 -24.69 -8.74 6.54
N THR A 357 -24.70 -8.31 7.81
CA THR A 357 -25.58 -7.25 8.32
C THR A 357 -24.90 -5.90 8.32
N GLY A 358 -23.57 -5.87 8.48
CA GLY A 358 -22.82 -4.63 8.44
C GLY A 358 -21.31 -4.83 8.52
N PHE A 359 -20.59 -3.72 8.37
CA PHE A 359 -19.15 -3.65 8.43
C PHE A 359 -18.69 -2.33 9.05
N GLY A 360 -17.45 -2.24 9.44
CA GLY A 360 -16.91 -0.99 10.00
C GLY A 360 -15.46 -1.11 10.43
N PHE A 361 -15.06 -0.15 11.25
CA PHE A 361 -13.70 -0.05 11.78
C PHE A 361 -13.73 0.25 13.27
N TYR A 362 -12.73 -0.22 14.00
CA TYR A 362 -12.54 0.09 15.42
C TYR A 362 -11.06 0.14 15.79
N ASP A 363 -10.70 1.02 16.73
CA ASP A 363 -9.35 1.15 17.23
C ASP A 363 -9.05 0.09 18.29
N LEU A 364 -7.88 -0.55 18.21
CA LEU A 364 -7.42 -1.56 19.16
C LEU A 364 -7.23 -1.01 20.59
N TYR A 365 -6.98 0.30 20.70
CA TYR A 365 -6.79 0.97 22.01
C TYR A 365 -8.10 1.21 22.76
N HIS A 366 -9.20 1.32 22.07
CA HIS A 366 -10.52 1.34 22.68
C HIS A 366 -11.00 -0.11 22.79
N GLN A 367 -10.80 -0.72 23.98
CA GLN A 367 -11.26 -2.09 24.25
C GLN A 367 -12.77 -2.19 24.02
N ILE A 368 -13.17 -2.33 22.77
CA ILE A 368 -14.55 -2.58 22.39
C ILE A 368 -14.78 -4.07 22.60
N GLN A 369 -15.05 -4.45 23.86
CA GLN A 369 -15.32 -5.83 24.25
C GLN A 369 -16.80 -6.23 24.09
N SER A 370 -17.68 -5.27 23.78
CA SER A 370 -19.12 -5.59 23.64
C SER A 370 -19.60 -5.46 22.21
N LEU A 371 -20.40 -6.43 21.78
CA LEU A 371 -21.07 -6.44 20.47
C LEU A 371 -21.91 -5.17 20.23
N GLU A 372 -22.55 -4.64 21.29
CA GLU A 372 -23.33 -3.41 21.20
C GLU A 372 -22.51 -2.18 20.80
N LYS A 373 -21.28 -2.06 21.32
CA LYS A 373 -20.39 -0.96 20.95
C LYS A 373 -19.93 -1.10 19.50
N ILE A 374 -19.58 -2.33 19.08
CA ILE A 374 -19.21 -2.61 17.68
C ILE A 374 -20.37 -2.29 16.73
N LYS A 375 -21.60 -2.69 17.08
CA LYS A 375 -22.81 -2.39 16.28
C LYS A 375 -23.08 -0.89 16.13
N LYS A 376 -22.69 -0.04 17.09
CA LYS A 376 -22.79 1.42 16.97
C LYS A 376 -21.84 2.03 15.93
N LEU A 377 -20.72 1.37 15.65
CA LEU A 377 -19.76 1.77 14.62
C LEU A 377 -20.06 1.16 13.25
N MET A 378 -21.07 0.30 13.19
CA MET A 378 -21.40 -0.47 12.01
C MET A 378 -22.06 0.38 10.93
N LEU A 379 -21.51 0.30 9.72
CA LEU A 379 -22.15 0.78 8.51
C LEU A 379 -23.03 -0.34 7.96
N PRO A 380 -24.32 -0.08 7.65
CA PRO A 380 -25.21 -1.10 7.12
C PRO A 380 -24.79 -1.49 5.70
N VAL A 381 -25.11 -2.70 5.31
CA VAL A 381 -24.94 -3.18 3.94
C VAL A 381 -26.19 -2.85 3.13
N ALA A 382 -26.04 -2.06 2.07
CA ALA A 382 -27.17 -1.58 1.25
C ALA A 382 -28.01 -2.73 0.67
N ARG A 383 -27.39 -3.82 0.24
CA ARG A 383 -28.07 -5.03 -0.26
C ARG A 383 -27.13 -6.25 -0.20
N PHE A 384 -27.59 -7.32 0.41
CA PHE A 384 -26.93 -8.61 0.35
C PHE A 384 -27.23 -9.29 -1.00
N SER A 385 -26.24 -9.31 -1.90
CA SER A 385 -26.38 -9.87 -3.24
C SER A 385 -25.58 -11.17 -3.38
N GLN A 386 -25.85 -11.94 -4.45
CA GLN A 386 -25.13 -13.16 -4.75
C GLN A 386 -23.62 -12.91 -4.99
N ASP A 387 -23.26 -11.75 -5.59
CA ASP A 387 -21.87 -11.38 -5.77
C ASP A 387 -21.17 -11.14 -4.43
N LEU A 388 -21.85 -10.48 -3.49
CA LEU A 388 -21.35 -10.27 -2.14
C LEU A 388 -21.20 -11.61 -1.37
N GLN A 389 -22.17 -12.51 -1.53
CA GLN A 389 -22.07 -13.85 -0.99
C GLN A 389 -20.82 -14.57 -1.51
N ASN A 390 -20.57 -14.49 -2.81
CA ASN A 390 -19.40 -15.08 -3.44
C ASN A 390 -18.09 -14.44 -2.95
N ASP A 391 -18.05 -13.10 -2.77
CA ASP A 391 -16.89 -12.42 -2.23
C ASP A 391 -16.57 -12.85 -0.79
N LEU A 392 -17.61 -13.03 0.07
CA LEU A 392 -17.46 -13.58 1.43
C LEU A 392 -16.92 -15.02 1.42
N GLN A 393 -17.43 -15.86 0.52
CA GLN A 393 -16.96 -17.23 0.36
C GLN A 393 -15.49 -17.30 -0.07
N LEU A 394 -15.05 -16.38 -0.94
CA LEU A 394 -13.65 -16.26 -1.35
C LEU A 394 -12.77 -15.78 -0.18
N ALA A 395 -13.25 -14.84 0.63
CA ALA A 395 -12.53 -14.36 1.80
C ALA A 395 -12.34 -15.48 2.84
N LEU A 396 -13.36 -16.31 3.08
CA LEU A 396 -13.26 -17.51 3.93
C LEU A 396 -12.26 -18.53 3.37
N LEU A 397 -12.35 -18.80 2.07
CA LEU A 397 -11.44 -19.75 1.42
C LEU A 397 -9.98 -19.34 1.65
N ARG A 398 -9.68 -18.05 1.55
CA ARG A 398 -8.32 -17.51 1.64
C ARG A 398 -7.85 -17.16 3.04
N ASN A 399 -8.70 -17.31 4.06
CA ASN A 399 -8.43 -16.86 5.43
C ASN A 399 -8.05 -15.37 5.50
N GLU A 400 -8.78 -14.52 4.78
CA GLU A 400 -8.52 -13.07 4.74
C GLU A 400 -8.93 -12.36 6.04
N PHE A 401 -9.72 -13.04 6.89
CA PHE A 401 -10.21 -12.53 8.16
C PHE A 401 -10.00 -13.53 9.29
N GLU A 402 -9.77 -13.02 10.49
CA GLU A 402 -9.90 -13.77 11.73
C GLU A 402 -11.39 -13.88 12.06
N VAL A 403 -11.87 -15.11 12.24
CA VAL A 403 -13.29 -15.39 12.46
C VAL A 403 -13.52 -15.75 13.93
N SER A 404 -14.48 -15.07 14.57
CA SER A 404 -14.90 -15.35 15.95
C SER A 404 -16.42 -15.43 16.02
N PRO A 405 -16.99 -16.30 16.89
CA PRO A 405 -18.41 -16.31 17.11
C PRO A 405 -18.90 -14.96 17.64
N LEU A 406 -20.14 -14.57 17.31
CA LEU A 406 -20.75 -13.42 17.93
C LEU A 406 -20.93 -13.72 19.44
N PRO A 407 -20.56 -12.78 20.33
CA PRO A 407 -20.87 -12.93 21.75
C PRO A 407 -22.39 -13.17 21.94
N GLU A 408 -22.75 -14.12 22.80
CA GLU A 408 -24.13 -14.32 23.20
C GLU A 408 -24.68 -13.04 23.82
N LYS A 409 -25.96 -12.79 23.60
CA LYS A 409 -26.64 -11.57 24.10
C LYS A 409 -26.73 -11.53 25.61
#